data_b3aa0dd6c62c8127c0203646f43d024e
#
_entry.id   b3aa0dd6c62c8127c0203646f43d024e
#
_cell.length_a   1.000
_cell.length_b   1.000
_cell.length_c   1.000
_cell.angle_alpha   90.00
_cell.angle_beta   90.00
_cell.angle_gamma   90.00
#
_symmetry.space_group_name_H-M   'P 1'
#
loop_
_entity.id
_entity.type
_entity.pdbx_description
1 polymer ?
#
loop_
_entity_poly.entity_id
_entity_poly.type
_entity_poly.pdbx_seq_one_letter_code
_entity_poly.pdbx_strand_id
1 'polypeptide(L)'
;GDQSSALLKTLEEPPEGAVLILVADDINSILPTIRSRCQLVRCTPPTREQGIAYLKSQKVRNPEGELTRLSGRPLLIHEADPNLTLDKKDEAKYLEMLALGPALSSVQVLSAFQKDIPVGPVVSIMQRWYWDLMAVLSGAEPRYFPEHIEAYKRQVKGTDFQKLVRFNQTLMQANRSKDHPLSKRLVLQDLFITWAKTLADAGKN
;
A
#
# COMPACT_ATOMS: atom_id res chain seq x y z
N GLY A 1 24.35 18.42 -5.65
CA GLY A 1 24.99 19.51 -4.87
C GLY A 1 24.38 20.88 -5.14
N ASP A 2 24.26 21.30 -6.40
CA ASP A 2 23.90 22.69 -6.75
C ASP A 2 22.45 23.10 -6.45
N GLN A 3 21.49 22.21 -6.63
CA GLN A 3 20.07 22.54 -6.42
C GLN A 3 19.72 22.77 -4.95
N SER A 4 20.34 22.02 -4.04
CA SER A 4 20.13 22.18 -2.60
C SER A 4 20.72 23.49 -2.09
N SER A 5 21.85 23.92 -2.65
CA SER A 5 22.51 25.17 -2.27
C SER A 5 21.73 26.41 -2.74
N ALA A 6 21.14 26.35 -3.93
CA ALA A 6 20.28 27.42 -4.45
C ALA A 6 19.00 27.57 -3.61
N LEU A 7 18.37 26.45 -3.21
CA LEU A 7 17.19 26.46 -2.37
C LEU A 7 17.50 27.06 -0.98
N LEU A 8 18.61 26.67 -0.37
CA LEU A 8 19.03 27.21 0.94
C LEU A 8 19.20 28.71 0.89
N LYS A 9 19.86 29.26 -0.14
CA LYS A 9 20.02 30.70 -0.32
C LYS A 9 18.68 31.42 -0.42
N THR A 10 17.73 30.86 -1.18
CA THR A 10 16.37 31.44 -1.31
C THR A 10 15.57 31.36 0.00
N LEU A 11 15.79 30.33 0.83
CA LEU A 11 15.16 30.20 2.13
C LEU A 11 15.77 31.16 3.17
N GLU A 12 17.04 31.49 3.06
CA GLU A 12 17.73 32.45 3.95
C GLU A 12 17.36 33.90 3.62
N GLU A 13 17.26 34.23 2.34
CA GLU A 13 16.95 35.55 1.84
C GLU A 13 15.81 35.50 0.81
N PRO A 14 14.57 35.24 1.26
CA PRO A 14 13.45 35.17 0.34
C PRO A 14 13.16 36.56 -0.25
N PRO A 15 12.78 36.66 -1.54
CA PRO A 15 12.33 37.91 -2.13
C PRO A 15 11.17 38.52 -1.32
N GLU A 16 11.07 39.83 -1.29
CA GLU A 16 10.00 40.55 -0.56
C GLU A 16 8.61 40.06 -1.06
N GLY A 17 7.74 39.69 -0.10
CA GLY A 17 6.41 39.16 -0.36
C GLY A 17 6.34 37.71 -0.88
N ALA A 18 7.48 37.01 -0.98
CA ALA A 18 7.50 35.60 -1.41
C ALA A 18 7.12 34.66 -0.24
N VAL A 19 6.31 33.65 -0.56
CA VAL A 19 6.01 32.53 0.33
C VAL A 19 6.46 31.25 -0.34
N LEU A 20 7.34 30.48 0.33
CA LEU A 20 7.82 29.18 -0.14
C LEU A 20 7.07 28.07 0.60
N ILE A 21 6.44 27.16 -0.15
CA ILE A 21 5.74 25.99 0.39
C ILE A 21 6.50 24.75 -0.05
N LEU A 22 7.09 24.04 0.91
CA LEU A 22 7.77 22.77 0.71
C LEU A 22 6.85 21.63 1.13
N VAL A 23 6.58 20.71 0.22
CA VAL A 23 5.74 19.54 0.50
C VAL A 23 6.64 18.29 0.49
N ALA A 24 6.49 17.46 1.53
CA ALA A 24 7.23 16.21 1.66
C ALA A 24 6.37 15.15 2.34
N ASP A 25 6.54 13.91 1.91
CA ASP A 25 5.85 12.75 2.50
C ASP A 25 6.47 12.34 3.84
N ASP A 26 7.78 12.52 4.01
CA ASP A 26 8.51 12.23 5.23
C ASP A 26 9.42 13.40 5.62
N ILE A 27 9.18 13.94 6.81
CA ILE A 27 9.96 15.04 7.37
C ILE A 27 11.44 14.68 7.55
N ASN A 28 11.75 13.39 7.75
CA ASN A 28 13.12 12.92 7.95
C ASN A 28 13.91 12.85 6.63
N SER A 29 13.23 12.89 5.48
CA SER A 29 13.87 12.98 4.17
C SER A 29 14.40 14.37 3.86
N ILE A 30 13.94 15.39 4.61
CA ILE A 30 14.33 16.79 4.43
C ILE A 30 15.58 17.07 5.23
N LEU A 31 16.57 17.71 4.56
CA LEU A 31 17.80 18.14 5.22
C LEU A 31 17.51 18.98 6.47
N PRO A 32 18.19 18.74 7.60
CA PRO A 32 18.01 19.52 8.83
C PRO A 32 18.18 21.04 8.62
N THR A 33 19.08 21.44 7.72
CA THR A 33 19.34 22.83 7.35
C THR A 33 18.14 23.50 6.67
N ILE A 34 17.37 22.78 5.86
CA ILE A 34 16.12 23.26 5.25
C ILE A 34 15.02 23.31 6.33
N ARG A 35 14.88 22.22 7.10
CA ARG A 35 13.84 22.11 8.11
C ARG A 35 13.91 23.19 9.19
N SER A 36 15.13 23.59 9.60
CA SER A 36 15.32 24.64 10.62
C SER A 36 14.90 26.04 10.18
N ARG A 37 14.73 26.26 8.86
CA ARG A 37 14.33 27.55 8.27
C ARG A 37 12.86 27.59 7.84
N CYS A 38 12.13 26.50 8.06
CA CYS A 38 10.73 26.38 7.68
C CYS A 38 9.82 26.24 8.91
N GLN A 39 8.64 26.83 8.82
CA GLN A 39 7.58 26.52 9.77
C GLN A 39 6.95 25.19 9.39
N LEU A 40 6.97 24.23 10.31
CA LEU A 40 6.39 22.91 10.08
C LEU A 40 4.87 22.94 10.25
N VAL A 41 4.16 22.64 9.17
CA VAL A 41 2.72 22.42 9.17
C VAL A 41 2.46 20.93 8.93
N ARG A 42 1.88 20.26 9.92
CA ARG A 42 1.52 18.84 9.78
C ARG A 42 0.14 18.72 9.13
N CYS A 43 0.10 18.10 7.96
CA CYS A 43 -1.13 17.69 7.32
C CYS A 43 -1.52 16.32 7.87
N THR A 44 -2.50 16.27 8.77
CA THR A 44 -3.02 15.01 9.31
C THR A 44 -3.95 14.34 8.29
N PRO A 45 -3.94 13.00 8.16
CA PRO A 45 -4.94 12.30 7.37
C PRO A 45 -6.36 12.67 7.84
N PRO A 46 -7.35 12.69 6.95
CA PRO A 46 -8.73 12.96 7.34
C PRO A 46 -9.24 11.85 8.27
N THR A 47 -10.14 12.20 9.19
CA THR A 47 -10.88 11.19 9.95
C THR A 47 -11.77 10.38 9.02
N ARG A 48 -12.25 9.22 9.50
CA ARG A 48 -13.15 8.38 8.71
C ARG A 48 -14.42 9.15 8.30
N GLU A 49 -14.98 9.92 9.23
CA GLU A 49 -16.18 10.73 9.01
C GLU A 49 -15.94 11.81 7.95
N GLN A 50 -14.80 12.50 8.02
CA GLN A 50 -14.41 13.50 7.02
C GLN A 50 -14.22 12.87 5.63
N GLY A 51 -13.56 11.72 5.58
CA GLY A 51 -13.37 10.98 4.34
C GLY A 51 -14.70 10.53 3.71
N ILE A 52 -15.62 10.00 4.50
CA ILE A 52 -16.96 9.60 4.05
C ILE A 52 -17.76 10.83 3.57
N ALA A 53 -17.74 11.93 4.33
CA ALA A 53 -18.42 13.16 3.97
C ALA A 53 -17.91 13.71 2.63
N TYR A 54 -16.60 13.70 2.44
CA TYR A 54 -15.99 14.10 1.16
C TYR A 54 -16.47 13.21 0.01
N LEU A 55 -16.40 11.88 0.13
CA LEU A 55 -16.84 10.95 -0.93
C LEU A 55 -18.36 11.09 -1.23
N LYS A 56 -19.18 11.37 -0.22
CA LYS A 56 -20.60 11.71 -0.41
C LYS A 56 -20.78 12.99 -1.24
N SER A 57 -19.99 14.04 -0.97
CA SER A 57 -20.01 15.27 -1.75
C SER A 57 -19.63 15.04 -3.23
N GLN A 58 -18.78 14.03 -3.48
CA GLN A 58 -18.39 13.59 -4.82
C GLN A 58 -19.41 12.60 -5.45
N LYS A 59 -20.59 12.41 -4.83
CA LYS A 59 -21.68 11.52 -5.31
C LYS A 59 -21.25 10.05 -5.48
N VAL A 60 -20.30 9.59 -4.69
CA VAL A 60 -19.86 8.19 -4.68
C VAL A 60 -20.97 7.32 -4.09
N ARG A 61 -21.38 6.23 -4.77
CA ARG A 61 -22.52 5.39 -4.37
C ARG A 61 -22.30 4.64 -3.03
N ASN A 62 -21.10 4.17 -2.78
CA ASN A 62 -20.72 3.48 -1.54
C ASN A 62 -19.50 4.15 -0.92
N PRO A 63 -19.67 5.30 -0.24
CA PRO A 63 -18.54 6.09 0.26
C PRO A 63 -17.75 5.38 1.35
N GLU A 64 -18.37 4.51 2.15
CA GLU A 64 -17.69 3.76 3.21
C GLU A 64 -16.79 2.67 2.66
N GLY A 65 -17.31 1.84 1.76
CA GLY A 65 -16.55 0.82 1.08
C GLY A 65 -15.45 1.43 0.20
N GLU A 66 -15.75 2.53 -0.48
CA GLU A 66 -14.77 3.23 -1.32
C GLU A 66 -13.65 3.85 -0.48
N LEU A 67 -13.96 4.46 0.66
CA LEU A 67 -12.93 4.99 1.57
C LEU A 67 -12.00 3.88 2.08
N THR A 68 -12.56 2.71 2.38
CA THR A 68 -11.78 1.53 2.77
C THR A 68 -10.88 1.08 1.62
N ARG A 69 -11.41 0.98 0.40
CA ARG A 69 -10.65 0.64 -0.81
C ARG A 69 -9.49 1.63 -1.06
N LEU A 70 -9.73 2.92 -0.84
CA LEU A 70 -8.73 3.98 -0.96
C LEU A 70 -7.80 4.08 0.27
N SER A 71 -7.87 3.13 1.20
CA SER A 71 -7.03 3.11 2.42
C SER A 71 -7.13 4.40 3.26
N GLY A 72 -8.32 4.99 3.33
CA GLY A 72 -8.57 6.22 4.07
C GLY A 72 -8.12 7.51 3.36
N ARG A 73 -7.76 7.45 2.08
CA ARG A 73 -7.29 8.57 1.26
C ARG A 73 -8.35 9.00 0.24
N PRO A 74 -9.36 9.79 0.65
CA PRO A 74 -10.54 10.06 -0.20
C PRO A 74 -10.22 10.86 -1.48
N LEU A 75 -9.13 11.62 -1.50
CA LEU A 75 -8.72 12.39 -2.69
C LEU A 75 -8.29 11.50 -3.86
N LEU A 76 -7.83 10.27 -3.59
CA LEU A 76 -7.45 9.31 -4.64
C LEU A 76 -8.63 8.92 -5.55
N ILE A 77 -9.87 9.27 -5.19
CA ILE A 77 -11.04 9.02 -6.06
C ILE A 77 -10.94 9.75 -7.41
N HIS A 78 -10.21 10.86 -7.46
CA HIS A 78 -10.00 11.66 -8.66
C HIS A 78 -8.70 11.33 -9.39
N GLU A 79 -7.83 10.56 -8.77
CA GLU A 79 -6.58 10.16 -9.37
C GLU A 79 -6.83 8.93 -10.27
N ALA A 80 -7.06 9.20 -11.54
CA ALA A 80 -7.11 8.17 -12.58
C ALA A 80 -5.69 7.65 -12.92
N ASP A 81 -4.76 7.66 -11.95
CA ASP A 81 -3.44 7.09 -12.16
C ASP A 81 -3.53 5.56 -12.10
N PRO A 82 -3.29 4.87 -13.24
CA PRO A 82 -3.28 3.41 -13.28
C PRO A 82 -2.28 2.78 -12.30
N ASN A 83 -1.29 3.56 -11.82
CA ASN A 83 -0.33 3.12 -10.83
C ASN A 83 -0.86 3.16 -9.39
N LEU A 84 -2.03 3.76 -9.14
CA LEU A 84 -2.63 3.92 -7.80
C LEU A 84 -3.89 3.09 -7.60
N THR A 85 -4.55 2.67 -8.68
CA THR A 85 -5.81 1.90 -8.61
C THR A 85 -5.81 0.74 -9.61
N LEU A 86 -6.40 -0.37 -9.21
CA LEU A 86 -6.76 -1.47 -10.11
C LEU A 86 -8.24 -1.39 -10.45
N ASP A 87 -8.64 -1.96 -11.58
CA ASP A 87 -10.05 -2.17 -11.83
C ASP A 87 -10.62 -3.24 -10.86
N LYS A 88 -11.93 -3.24 -10.67
CA LYS A 88 -12.58 -4.17 -9.72
C LYS A 88 -12.38 -5.64 -10.06
N LYS A 89 -12.24 -5.96 -11.34
CA LYS A 89 -12.05 -7.34 -11.81
C LYS A 89 -10.65 -7.84 -11.46
N ASP A 90 -9.64 -6.99 -11.68
CA ASP A 90 -8.26 -7.32 -11.33
C ASP A 90 -8.07 -7.36 -9.81
N GLU A 91 -8.70 -6.43 -9.06
CA GLU A 91 -8.69 -6.46 -7.59
C GLU A 91 -9.28 -7.78 -7.06
N ALA A 92 -10.47 -8.18 -7.53
CA ALA A 92 -11.11 -9.43 -7.14
C ALA A 92 -10.21 -10.65 -7.46
N LYS A 93 -9.60 -10.69 -8.64
CA LYS A 93 -8.67 -11.75 -9.04
C LYS A 93 -7.50 -11.90 -8.06
N TYR A 94 -6.88 -10.79 -7.65
CA TYR A 94 -5.75 -10.86 -6.71
C TYR A 94 -6.18 -11.22 -5.30
N LEU A 95 -7.36 -10.79 -4.86
CA LEU A 95 -7.94 -11.23 -3.59
C LEU A 95 -8.22 -12.73 -3.57
N GLU A 96 -8.77 -13.28 -4.65
CA GLU A 96 -8.96 -14.74 -4.80
C GLU A 96 -7.63 -15.49 -4.72
N MET A 97 -6.59 -14.99 -5.39
CA MET A 97 -5.25 -15.59 -5.33
C MET A 97 -4.69 -15.56 -3.91
N LEU A 98 -4.85 -14.44 -3.18
CA LEU A 98 -4.42 -14.35 -1.78
C LEU A 98 -5.22 -15.29 -0.87
N ALA A 99 -6.52 -15.45 -1.13
CA ALA A 99 -7.40 -16.35 -0.37
C ALA A 99 -7.03 -17.83 -0.53
N LEU A 100 -6.46 -18.23 -1.67
CA LEU A 100 -5.94 -19.58 -1.87
C LEU A 100 -4.78 -19.92 -0.92
N GLY A 101 -3.98 -18.92 -0.52
CA GLY A 101 -2.86 -19.12 0.40
C GLY A 101 -1.89 -20.19 -0.10
N PRO A 102 -1.62 -21.27 0.70
CA PRO A 102 -0.70 -22.33 0.30
C PRO A 102 -1.19 -23.17 -0.89
N ALA A 103 -2.47 -23.12 -1.21
CA ALA A 103 -3.03 -23.83 -2.39
C ALA A 103 -2.78 -23.09 -3.72
N LEU A 104 -2.27 -21.85 -3.66
CA LEU A 104 -1.92 -21.09 -4.85
C LEU A 104 -0.71 -21.70 -5.56
N SER A 105 -0.92 -22.25 -6.75
CA SER A 105 0.14 -22.86 -7.54
C SER A 105 0.96 -21.82 -8.32
N SER A 106 2.23 -22.15 -8.56
CA SER A 106 3.10 -21.29 -9.40
C SER A 106 2.55 -21.13 -10.83
N VAL A 107 1.86 -22.11 -11.37
CA VAL A 107 1.22 -22.03 -12.70
C VAL A 107 0.12 -20.98 -12.72
N GLN A 108 -0.71 -20.93 -11.68
CA GLN A 108 -1.76 -19.90 -11.54
C GLN A 108 -1.13 -18.50 -11.43
N VAL A 109 -0.04 -18.35 -10.66
CA VAL A 109 0.69 -17.07 -10.54
C VAL A 109 1.26 -16.64 -11.90
N LEU A 110 1.95 -17.53 -12.61
CA LEU A 110 2.56 -17.21 -13.90
C LEU A 110 1.50 -16.83 -14.93
N SER A 111 0.36 -17.51 -14.96
CA SER A 111 -0.75 -17.20 -15.88
C SER A 111 -1.46 -15.88 -15.53
N ALA A 112 -1.50 -15.51 -14.25
CA ALA A 112 -2.14 -14.28 -13.79
C ALA A 112 -1.40 -13.01 -14.23
N PHE A 113 -0.07 -13.08 -14.37
CA PHE A 113 0.82 -11.95 -14.68
C PHE A 113 1.47 -12.10 -16.06
N GLN A 114 0.66 -12.24 -17.10
CA GLN A 114 1.17 -12.31 -18.50
C GLN A 114 1.43 -10.93 -19.09
N LYS A 115 0.77 -9.88 -18.57
CA LYS A 115 0.92 -8.48 -18.99
C LYS A 115 1.62 -7.68 -17.90
N ASP A 116 2.19 -6.55 -18.28
CA ASP A 116 2.72 -5.59 -17.31
C ASP A 116 1.58 -4.93 -16.55
N ILE A 117 1.62 -5.07 -15.22
CA ILE A 117 0.64 -4.55 -14.27
C ILE A 117 1.38 -3.61 -13.32
N PRO A 118 0.78 -2.48 -12.91
CA PRO A 118 1.38 -1.60 -11.92
C PRO A 118 1.63 -2.33 -10.61
N VAL A 119 2.88 -2.28 -10.11
CA VAL A 119 3.28 -2.98 -8.88
C VAL A 119 2.61 -2.39 -7.65
N GLY A 120 2.56 -1.05 -7.55
CA GLY A 120 2.06 -0.34 -6.38
C GLY A 120 0.66 -0.73 -5.93
N PRO A 121 -0.36 -0.74 -6.80
CA PRO A 121 -1.72 -1.15 -6.46
C PRO A 121 -1.81 -2.59 -5.97
N VAL A 122 -1.08 -3.52 -6.62
CA VAL A 122 -1.10 -4.94 -6.22
C VAL A 122 -0.43 -5.12 -4.85
N VAL A 123 0.71 -4.47 -4.63
CA VAL A 123 1.37 -4.46 -3.30
C VAL A 123 0.45 -3.86 -2.23
N SER A 124 -0.30 -2.81 -2.55
CA SER A 124 -1.27 -2.21 -1.62
C SER A 124 -2.39 -3.19 -1.22
N ILE A 125 -2.90 -4.02 -2.16
CA ILE A 125 -3.86 -5.08 -1.85
C ILE A 125 -3.22 -6.12 -0.92
N MET A 126 -2.01 -6.57 -1.25
CA MET A 126 -1.29 -7.56 -0.42
C MET A 126 -1.01 -7.04 0.98
N GLN A 127 -0.67 -5.75 1.15
CA GLN A 127 -0.48 -5.13 2.45
C GLN A 127 -1.78 -5.08 3.26
N ARG A 128 -2.90 -4.71 2.64
CA ARG A 128 -4.23 -4.69 3.29
C ARG A 128 -4.64 -6.10 3.70
N TRP A 129 -4.43 -7.10 2.84
CA TRP A 129 -4.66 -8.51 3.16
C TRP A 129 -3.81 -8.97 4.34
N TYR A 130 -2.52 -8.62 4.33
CA TYR A 130 -1.61 -8.92 5.43
C TYR A 130 -2.09 -8.32 6.77
N TRP A 131 -2.54 -7.07 6.76
CA TRP A 131 -3.06 -6.42 7.96
C TRP A 131 -4.33 -7.07 8.50
N ASP A 132 -5.25 -7.48 7.63
CA ASP A 132 -6.46 -8.22 8.02
C ASP A 132 -6.09 -9.61 8.56
N LEU A 133 -5.14 -10.31 7.95
CA LEU A 133 -4.63 -11.58 8.46
C LEU A 133 -4.02 -11.43 9.86
N MET A 134 -3.22 -10.37 10.08
CA MET A 134 -2.64 -10.06 11.40
C MET A 134 -3.71 -9.70 12.42
N ALA A 135 -4.76 -8.98 12.04
CA ALA A 135 -5.90 -8.68 12.90
C ALA A 135 -6.58 -9.99 13.35
N VAL A 136 -6.90 -10.87 12.42
CA VAL A 136 -7.53 -12.18 12.73
C VAL A 136 -6.61 -13.05 13.58
N LEU A 137 -5.30 -13.06 13.31
CA LEU A 137 -4.31 -13.78 14.12
C LEU A 137 -4.29 -13.28 15.58
N SER A 138 -4.53 -11.99 15.82
CA SER A 138 -4.62 -11.38 17.14
C SER A 138 -6.03 -11.46 17.77
N GLY A 139 -6.99 -12.08 17.10
CA GLY A 139 -8.37 -12.23 17.57
C GLY A 139 -9.28 -11.01 17.28
N ALA A 140 -8.82 -10.08 16.43
CA ALA A 140 -9.61 -8.92 15.98
C ALA A 140 -10.32 -9.20 14.65
N GLU A 141 -11.30 -8.37 14.32
CA GLU A 141 -12.03 -8.46 13.05
C GLU A 141 -11.20 -7.83 11.91
N PRO A 142 -11.27 -8.41 10.69
CA PRO A 142 -10.63 -7.84 9.51
C PRO A 142 -11.30 -6.51 9.11
N ARG A 143 -10.50 -5.55 8.67
CA ARG A 143 -10.94 -4.19 8.36
C ARG A 143 -11.16 -3.96 6.87
N TYR A 144 -10.27 -4.48 6.03
CA TYR A 144 -10.21 -4.13 4.61
C TYR A 144 -11.05 -5.05 3.74
N PHE A 145 -11.02 -6.36 4.02
CA PHE A 145 -11.72 -7.39 3.25
C PHE A 145 -12.44 -8.37 4.19
N PRO A 146 -13.44 -7.89 4.96
CA PRO A 146 -14.15 -8.71 5.95
C PRO A 146 -14.88 -9.90 5.34
N GLU A 147 -15.26 -9.83 4.06
CA GLU A 147 -15.89 -10.92 3.30
C GLU A 147 -14.98 -12.15 3.16
N HIS A 148 -13.68 -12.01 3.35
CA HIS A 148 -12.70 -13.10 3.27
C HIS A 148 -12.37 -13.72 4.65
N ILE A 149 -13.17 -13.51 5.68
CA ILE A 149 -12.91 -13.99 7.05
C ILE A 149 -12.57 -15.49 7.11
N GLU A 150 -13.27 -16.32 6.34
CA GLU A 150 -13.01 -17.76 6.33
C GLU A 150 -11.66 -18.13 5.70
N ALA A 151 -11.17 -17.34 4.75
CA ALA A 151 -9.82 -17.51 4.21
C ALA A 151 -8.77 -17.16 5.27
N TYR A 152 -8.95 -16.04 5.99
CA TYR A 152 -8.06 -15.66 7.08
C TYR A 152 -8.01 -16.70 8.18
N LYS A 153 -9.16 -17.21 8.65
CA LYS A 153 -9.23 -18.26 9.66
C LYS A 153 -8.50 -19.54 9.25
N ARG A 154 -8.53 -19.90 7.97
CA ARG A 154 -7.75 -21.03 7.46
C ARG A 154 -6.26 -20.74 7.47
N GLN A 155 -5.88 -19.54 7.02
CA GLN A 155 -4.49 -19.12 6.87
C GLN A 155 -3.77 -18.93 8.21
N VAL A 156 -4.45 -18.45 9.25
CA VAL A 156 -3.85 -18.30 10.59
C VAL A 156 -3.59 -19.63 11.30
N LYS A 157 -4.31 -20.69 10.92
CA LYS A 157 -4.08 -22.02 11.50
C LYS A 157 -2.71 -22.56 11.08
N GLY A 158 -1.77 -22.51 12.00
CA GLY A 158 -0.43 -23.03 11.77
C GLY A 158 0.52 -22.07 11.04
N THR A 159 0.18 -20.80 10.91
CA THR A 159 1.09 -19.81 10.32
C THR A 159 2.16 -19.37 11.31
N ASP A 160 3.41 -19.36 10.86
CA ASP A 160 4.55 -18.84 11.61
C ASP A 160 4.57 -17.31 11.56
N PHE A 161 4.40 -16.66 12.71
CA PHE A 161 4.45 -15.23 12.88
C PHE A 161 5.72 -14.60 12.32
N GLN A 162 6.88 -15.23 12.54
CA GLN A 162 8.16 -14.68 12.04
C GLN A 162 8.22 -14.67 10.51
N LYS A 163 7.63 -15.68 9.85
CA LYS A 163 7.55 -15.72 8.39
C LYS A 163 6.64 -14.61 7.85
N LEU A 164 5.52 -14.34 8.53
CA LEU A 164 4.65 -13.21 8.18
C LEU A 164 5.38 -11.87 8.30
N VAL A 165 6.14 -11.66 9.37
CA VAL A 165 6.94 -10.43 9.55
C VAL A 165 7.97 -10.27 8.42
N ARG A 166 8.68 -11.34 8.06
CA ARG A 166 9.64 -11.31 6.94
C ARG A 166 8.94 -11.00 5.61
N PHE A 167 7.78 -11.61 5.39
CA PHE A 167 7.00 -11.33 4.19
C PHE A 167 6.58 -9.85 4.10
N ASN A 168 6.16 -9.24 5.21
CA ASN A 168 5.86 -7.81 5.23
C ASN A 168 7.08 -6.94 4.88
N GLN A 169 8.28 -7.31 5.34
CA GLN A 169 9.51 -6.62 4.95
C GLN A 169 9.73 -6.69 3.43
N THR A 170 9.47 -7.86 2.82
CA THR A 170 9.54 -8.04 1.36
C THR A 170 8.52 -7.15 0.64
N LEU A 171 7.28 -7.05 1.14
CA LEU A 171 6.27 -6.14 0.59
C LEU A 171 6.70 -4.67 0.66
N MET A 172 7.28 -4.25 1.78
CA MET A 172 7.77 -2.87 1.94
C MET A 172 8.93 -2.56 0.98
N GLN A 173 9.84 -3.52 0.74
CA GLN A 173 10.93 -3.37 -0.22
C GLN A 173 10.40 -3.28 -1.66
N ALA A 174 9.47 -4.15 -2.04
CA ALA A 174 8.84 -4.10 -3.36
C ALA A 174 8.14 -2.76 -3.64
N ASN A 175 7.49 -2.18 -2.63
CA ASN A 175 6.85 -0.87 -2.76
C ASN A 175 7.87 0.27 -2.97
N ARG A 176 9.05 0.19 -2.34
CA ARG A 176 10.13 1.18 -2.54
C ARG A 176 10.80 1.05 -3.92
N SER A 177 10.81 -0.14 -4.48
CA SER A 177 11.46 -0.45 -5.76
C SER A 177 10.51 -0.41 -6.96
N LYS A 178 9.28 0.10 -6.79
CA LYS A 178 8.22 0.11 -7.83
C LYS A 178 8.63 0.79 -9.15
N ASP A 179 9.60 1.71 -9.09
CA ASP A 179 10.12 2.47 -10.24
C ASP A 179 11.42 1.89 -10.82
N HIS A 180 11.90 0.74 -10.31
CA HIS A 180 13.13 0.10 -10.80
C HIS A 180 12.87 -0.62 -12.14
N PRO A 181 13.85 -0.65 -13.08
CA PRO A 181 13.70 -1.25 -14.41
C PRO A 181 13.58 -2.78 -14.44
N LEU A 182 13.58 -3.45 -13.29
CA LEU A 182 13.24 -4.87 -13.20
C LEU A 182 11.81 -5.10 -13.69
N SER A 183 11.61 -6.17 -14.43
CA SER A 183 10.28 -6.55 -14.94
C SER A 183 9.24 -6.55 -13.82
N LYS A 184 8.27 -5.63 -13.89
CA LYS A 184 7.14 -5.49 -12.94
C LYS A 184 6.44 -6.84 -12.74
N ARG A 185 6.32 -7.60 -13.80
CA ARG A 185 5.76 -8.95 -13.81
C ARG A 185 6.51 -9.90 -12.89
N LEU A 186 7.84 -9.93 -12.95
CA LEU A 186 8.67 -10.82 -12.12
C LEU A 186 8.54 -10.48 -10.64
N VAL A 187 8.51 -9.18 -10.29
CA VAL A 187 8.31 -8.74 -8.90
C VAL A 187 6.98 -9.25 -8.36
N LEU A 188 5.89 -9.10 -9.11
CA LEU A 188 4.57 -9.55 -8.68
C LEU A 188 4.47 -11.08 -8.60
N GLN A 189 5.04 -11.79 -9.57
CA GLN A 189 5.10 -13.25 -9.55
C GLN A 189 5.85 -13.76 -8.31
N ASP A 190 7.01 -13.17 -8.01
CA ASP A 190 7.80 -13.54 -6.84
C ASP A 190 7.05 -13.26 -5.53
N LEU A 191 6.37 -12.13 -5.41
CA LEU A 191 5.56 -11.80 -4.23
C LEU A 191 4.45 -12.81 -3.98
N PHE A 192 3.70 -13.23 -4.98
CA PHE A 192 2.61 -14.20 -4.82
C PHE A 192 3.13 -15.62 -4.55
N ILE A 193 4.24 -16.01 -5.19
CA ILE A 193 4.91 -17.29 -4.91
C ILE A 193 5.44 -17.31 -3.47
N THR A 194 6.07 -16.21 -3.04
CA THR A 194 6.57 -16.07 -1.67
C THR A 194 5.43 -16.08 -0.65
N TRP A 195 4.30 -15.43 -0.95
CA TRP A 195 3.09 -15.49 -0.13
C TRP A 195 2.61 -16.94 0.07
N ALA A 196 2.44 -17.69 -1.00
CA ALA A 196 2.01 -19.08 -0.93
C ALA A 196 2.98 -19.94 -0.09
N LYS A 197 4.27 -19.77 -0.27
CA LYS A 197 5.32 -20.44 0.53
C LYS A 197 5.29 -20.05 1.99
N THR A 198 5.09 -18.76 2.30
CA THR A 198 5.02 -18.24 3.67
C THR A 198 3.95 -18.96 4.49
N LEU A 199 2.83 -19.31 3.84
CA LEU A 199 1.71 -20.00 4.47
C LEU A 199 1.80 -21.54 4.39
N ALA A 200 2.59 -22.10 3.45
CA ALA A 200 2.68 -23.56 3.23
C ALA A 200 3.49 -24.30 4.30
N ASP A 201 4.48 -23.67 4.90
CA ASP A 201 5.43 -24.33 5.81
C ASP A 201 4.92 -24.50 7.26
N ALA A 202 3.67 -24.21 7.52
CA ALA A 202 3.08 -24.26 8.86
C ALA A 202 2.64 -25.68 9.31
N GLY A 203 2.79 -26.67 8.45
CA GLY A 203 2.29 -28.05 8.67
C GLY A 203 3.34 -29.12 8.89
N LYS A 204 4.63 -28.75 9.08
CA LYS A 204 5.71 -29.71 9.35
C LYS A 204 6.46 -29.35 10.62
N ASN A 205 5.87 -29.64 11.75
CA ASN A 205 6.53 -29.95 13.02
C ASN A 205 5.72 -31.02 13.71
#